data_7c47ce1e99d9d2af72c8ae61bb2baaf9
#
_entry.id   7c47ce1e99d9d2af72c8ae61bb2baaf9
#
_cell.length_a   1.000
_cell.length_b   1.000
_cell.length_c   1.000
_cell.angle_alpha   90.00
_cell.angle_beta   90.00
_cell.angle_gamma   90.00
#
_symmetry.space_group_name_H-M   'P 1'
#
loop_
_entity.id
_entity.type
_entity.pdbx_description
1 polymer ?
#
loop_
_entity_poly.entity_id
_entity_poly.type
_entity_poly.pdbx_seq_one_letter_code
_entity_poly.pdbx_strand_id
1 'polypeptide(L)'
;MGGAAMQLGLINSAWAQAGRDTAWGLRKTKELGFDTVDIFTDPLEIDVRERQLIRRECEKLQLPIVSVCCVATGLIDFNPSVRRFHLERCAAYLDLVYEFSGRNLLLVLGEYIWNREVIPPAEQWRCAVECCRRLGDRAAELGLQIALELEPFPLSLLNNVDRMVRFLDDVAHPAVRANIDVSHLCLAKVAPEELRRLKGRAIHVHISDCDGKVHGDLPPGRGVVDFPPYLNEIAALGIDGAISVELEYSPVPEAIEAWVAEAYRATDHLLRQHGLRG
;
A
#
# COMPACT_ATOMS: atom_id res chain seq x y z
N MET A 1 -4.97 -17.91 20.85
CA MET A 1 -4.10 -16.74 21.13
C MET A 1 -4.60 -15.66 20.19
N GLY A 2 -5.28 -14.62 20.71
CA GLY A 2 -5.78 -13.54 19.88
C GLY A 2 -4.60 -12.79 19.26
N GLY A 3 -4.59 -12.63 17.93
CA GLY A 3 -3.65 -11.73 17.27
C GLY A 3 -3.87 -10.29 17.76
N ALA A 4 -2.86 -9.45 17.64
CA ALA A 4 -3.02 -8.02 17.89
C ALA A 4 -4.13 -7.47 17.00
N ALA A 5 -5.02 -6.65 17.58
CA ALA A 5 -6.05 -5.99 16.78
C ALA A 5 -5.38 -5.02 15.78
N MET A 6 -5.77 -5.11 14.53
CA MET A 6 -5.26 -4.21 13.48
C MET A 6 -5.98 -2.86 13.53
N GLN A 7 -5.29 -1.81 13.13
CA GLN A 7 -5.86 -0.48 12.96
C GLN A 7 -6.52 -0.37 11.58
N LEU A 8 -7.67 0.29 11.50
CA LEU A 8 -8.33 0.58 10.23
C LEU A 8 -7.88 1.93 9.72
N GLY A 9 -7.20 1.94 8.59
CA GLY A 9 -6.67 3.12 7.92
C GLY A 9 -7.43 3.50 6.65
N LEU A 10 -7.08 4.66 6.11
CA LEU A 10 -7.52 5.14 4.79
C LEU A 10 -6.31 5.71 4.04
N ILE A 11 -6.18 5.37 2.76
CA ILE A 11 -5.25 6.08 1.86
C ILE A 11 -5.90 7.40 1.46
N ASN A 12 -5.23 8.51 1.68
CA ASN A 12 -5.78 9.84 1.42
C ASN A 12 -5.91 10.18 -0.09
N SER A 13 -5.39 9.33 -0.99
CA SER A 13 -5.63 9.42 -2.43
C SER A 13 -7.12 9.53 -2.76
N ALA A 14 -7.99 8.83 -2.02
CA ALA A 14 -9.43 8.93 -2.14
C ALA A 14 -9.94 10.38 -2.13
N TRP A 15 -9.38 11.20 -1.25
CA TRP A 15 -9.73 12.62 -1.14
C TRP A 15 -9.02 13.49 -2.18
N ALA A 16 -7.70 13.29 -2.32
CA ALA A 16 -6.87 14.10 -3.19
C ALA A 16 -7.29 13.99 -4.65
N GLN A 17 -7.52 12.78 -5.15
CA GLN A 17 -7.96 12.52 -6.54
C GLN A 17 -9.38 13.02 -6.81
N ALA A 18 -10.22 13.12 -5.77
CA ALA A 18 -11.53 13.76 -5.86
C ALA A 18 -11.48 15.29 -5.67
N GLY A 19 -10.29 15.90 -5.66
CA GLY A 19 -10.09 17.35 -5.57
C GLY A 19 -10.43 17.94 -4.20
N ARG A 20 -10.37 17.14 -3.12
CA ARG A 20 -10.61 17.61 -1.76
C ARG A 20 -9.34 18.18 -1.14
N ASP A 21 -9.48 19.25 -0.36
CA ASP A 21 -8.41 19.86 0.43
C ASP A 21 -7.83 18.87 1.44
N THR A 22 -6.52 18.85 1.62
CA THR A 22 -5.81 17.91 2.50
C THR A 22 -6.29 17.98 3.94
N ALA A 23 -6.38 19.19 4.52
CA ALA A 23 -6.81 19.34 5.90
C ALA A 23 -8.27 18.91 6.09
N TRP A 24 -9.12 19.18 5.10
CA TRP A 24 -10.50 18.67 5.09
C TRP A 24 -10.53 17.14 5.05
N GLY A 25 -9.75 16.53 4.13
CA GLY A 25 -9.69 15.08 3.98
C GLY A 25 -9.24 14.38 5.27
N LEU A 26 -8.19 14.89 5.92
CA LEU A 26 -7.69 14.34 7.19
C LEU A 26 -8.74 14.44 8.31
N ARG A 27 -9.41 15.59 8.44
CA ARG A 27 -10.54 15.74 9.40
C ARG A 27 -11.65 14.76 9.11
N LYS A 28 -12.03 14.62 7.83
CA LYS A 28 -13.10 13.71 7.42
C LYS A 28 -12.74 12.25 7.67
N THR A 29 -11.49 11.86 7.42
CA THR A 29 -10.98 10.53 7.77
C THR A 29 -11.20 10.23 9.25
N LYS A 30 -10.82 11.18 10.13
CA LYS A 30 -11.02 11.02 11.58
C LYS A 30 -12.49 11.00 11.98
N GLU A 31 -13.32 11.88 11.40
CA GLU A 31 -14.77 11.95 11.66
C GLU A 31 -15.49 10.65 11.32
N LEU A 32 -15.07 9.98 10.25
CA LEU A 32 -15.61 8.69 9.83
C LEU A 32 -15.21 7.54 10.76
N GLY A 33 -14.19 7.72 11.60
CA GLY A 33 -13.77 6.75 12.60
C GLY A 33 -12.52 5.95 12.26
N PHE A 34 -11.79 6.30 11.20
CA PHE A 34 -10.51 5.67 10.90
C PHE A 34 -9.47 5.93 12.01
N ASP A 35 -8.63 4.94 12.27
CA ASP A 35 -7.60 5.00 13.30
C ASP A 35 -6.31 5.63 12.77
N THR A 36 -6.03 5.42 11.47
CA THR A 36 -4.76 5.81 10.81
C THR A 36 -5.01 6.36 9.41
N VAL A 37 -3.96 6.92 8.82
CA VAL A 37 -3.95 7.37 7.44
C VAL A 37 -2.66 6.98 6.74
N ASP A 38 -2.75 6.61 5.47
CA ASP A 38 -1.64 6.49 4.55
C ASP A 38 -1.62 7.70 3.63
N ILE A 39 -0.46 8.27 3.41
CA ILE A 39 -0.31 9.52 2.65
C ILE A 39 0.13 9.22 1.22
N PHE A 40 -0.70 9.61 0.27
CA PHE A 40 -0.37 9.60 -1.15
C PHE A 40 0.10 10.99 -1.56
N THR A 41 1.41 11.15 -1.75
CA THR A 41 2.04 12.40 -2.17
C THR A 41 3.42 12.12 -2.76
N ASP A 42 4.03 13.10 -3.42
CA ASP A 42 5.38 12.98 -3.95
C ASP A 42 6.34 13.95 -3.23
N PRO A 43 7.47 13.48 -2.67
CA PRO A 43 8.44 14.33 -1.98
C PRO A 43 9.09 15.40 -2.86
N LEU A 44 9.06 15.22 -4.20
CA LEU A 44 9.60 16.21 -5.14
C LEU A 44 8.58 17.32 -5.47
N GLU A 45 7.30 17.08 -5.20
CA GLU A 45 6.20 17.99 -5.53
C GLU A 45 5.61 18.70 -4.31
N ILE A 46 5.56 17.97 -3.18
CA ILE A 46 4.98 18.51 -1.95
C ILE A 46 5.86 19.61 -1.36
N ASP A 47 5.30 20.80 -1.17
CA ASP A 47 6.04 21.88 -0.53
C ASP A 47 6.13 21.73 1.01
N VAL A 48 6.99 22.54 1.61
CA VAL A 48 7.25 22.51 3.06
C VAL A 48 6.02 22.90 3.89
N ARG A 49 5.13 23.74 3.35
CA ARG A 49 3.91 24.19 4.05
C ARG A 49 2.90 23.06 4.12
N GLU A 50 2.76 22.34 3.03
CA GLU A 50 1.86 21.17 2.97
C GLU A 50 2.36 20.03 3.87
N ARG A 51 3.67 19.74 3.90
CA ARG A 51 4.26 18.78 4.84
C ARG A 51 3.94 19.17 6.29
N GLN A 52 4.12 20.44 6.64
CA GLN A 52 3.81 20.94 7.98
C GLN A 52 2.31 20.90 8.28
N LEU A 53 1.45 21.15 7.28
CA LEU A 53 0.00 21.06 7.41
C LEU A 53 -0.41 19.61 7.75
N ILE A 54 0.06 18.64 6.97
CA ILE A 54 -0.24 17.22 7.20
C ILE A 54 0.17 16.81 8.61
N ARG A 55 1.40 17.09 9.02
CA ARG A 55 1.89 16.74 10.35
C ARG A 55 1.02 17.33 11.46
N ARG A 56 0.78 18.64 11.41
CA ARG A 56 0.00 19.36 12.44
C ARG A 56 -1.45 18.86 12.52
N GLU A 57 -2.10 18.66 11.36
CA GLU A 57 -3.48 18.17 11.37
C GLU A 57 -3.55 16.72 11.87
N CYS A 58 -2.63 15.84 11.44
CA CYS A 58 -2.57 14.47 11.94
C CYS A 58 -2.31 14.40 13.46
N GLU A 59 -1.36 15.20 13.97
CA GLU A 59 -1.08 15.29 15.40
C GLU A 59 -2.30 15.79 16.19
N LYS A 60 -2.89 16.90 15.76
CA LYS A 60 -4.10 17.48 16.39
C LYS A 60 -5.28 16.50 16.41
N LEU A 61 -5.48 15.75 15.34
CA LEU A 61 -6.55 14.78 15.19
C LEU A 61 -6.26 13.44 15.88
N GLN A 62 -5.04 13.24 16.38
CA GLN A 62 -4.58 11.91 16.83
C GLN A 62 -4.85 10.84 15.75
N LEU A 63 -4.43 11.15 14.52
CA LEU A 63 -4.56 10.30 13.34
C LEU A 63 -3.14 9.94 12.86
N PRO A 64 -2.52 8.86 13.38
CA PRO A 64 -1.17 8.47 12.99
C PRO A 64 -1.05 8.20 11.49
N ILE A 65 0.06 8.67 10.91
CA ILE A 65 0.44 8.29 9.56
C ILE A 65 1.16 6.94 9.65
N VAL A 66 0.72 5.95 8.89
CA VAL A 66 1.36 4.62 8.87
C VAL A 66 2.32 4.51 7.72
N SER A 67 1.90 4.86 6.52
CA SER A 67 2.73 4.77 5.33
C SER A 67 2.70 6.04 4.47
N VAL A 68 3.67 6.13 3.54
CA VAL A 68 3.61 7.02 2.37
C VAL A 68 3.68 6.13 1.14
N CYS A 69 2.79 6.36 0.16
CA CYS A 69 2.67 5.53 -1.03
C CYS A 69 3.53 6.08 -2.17
N CYS A 70 4.29 5.20 -2.82
CA CYS A 70 5.22 5.52 -3.89
C CYS A 70 5.08 4.54 -5.06
N VAL A 71 4.80 5.05 -6.24
CA VAL A 71 4.90 4.29 -7.49
C VAL A 71 6.27 4.58 -8.13
N ALA A 72 7.11 3.55 -8.28
CA ALA A 72 8.50 3.67 -8.75
C ALA A 72 8.81 2.74 -9.93
N THR A 73 8.12 2.94 -11.04
CA THR A 73 8.25 2.12 -12.25
C THR A 73 9.68 2.05 -12.81
N GLY A 74 10.46 3.12 -12.68
CA GLY A 74 11.80 3.19 -13.24
C GLY A 74 12.90 2.46 -12.45
N LEU A 75 12.61 1.84 -11.31
CA LEU A 75 13.58 1.01 -10.60
C LEU A 75 14.01 -0.23 -11.38
N ILE A 76 13.22 -0.65 -12.36
CA ILE A 76 13.50 -1.77 -13.27
C ILE A 76 14.09 -1.34 -14.61
N ASP A 77 14.24 -0.05 -14.88
CA ASP A 77 14.65 0.47 -16.17
C ASP A 77 16.07 0.00 -16.55
N PHE A 78 16.30 -0.27 -17.83
CA PHE A 78 17.61 -0.62 -18.35
C PHE A 78 18.60 0.55 -18.34
N ASN A 79 18.07 1.80 -18.37
CA ASN A 79 18.88 3.02 -18.31
C ASN A 79 19.34 3.30 -16.87
N PRO A 80 20.67 3.29 -16.60
CA PRO A 80 21.16 3.53 -15.23
C PRO A 80 20.80 4.92 -14.67
N SER A 81 20.63 5.92 -15.53
CA SER A 81 20.26 7.28 -15.09
C SER A 81 18.79 7.34 -14.62
N VAL A 82 17.90 6.61 -15.30
CA VAL A 82 16.49 6.48 -14.87
C VAL A 82 16.42 5.74 -13.54
N ARG A 83 17.12 4.62 -13.40
CA ARG A 83 17.17 3.89 -12.12
C ARG A 83 17.71 4.74 -10.98
N ARG A 84 18.81 5.50 -11.23
CA ARG A 84 19.37 6.40 -10.21
C ARG A 84 18.36 7.45 -9.77
N PHE A 85 17.67 8.11 -10.70
CA PHE A 85 16.64 9.08 -10.39
C PHE A 85 15.54 8.46 -9.50
N HIS A 86 15.03 7.28 -9.86
CA HIS A 86 14.01 6.60 -9.06
C HIS A 86 14.53 6.14 -7.69
N LEU A 87 15.79 5.73 -7.58
CA LEU A 87 16.41 5.43 -6.28
C LEU A 87 16.49 6.66 -5.38
N GLU A 88 16.94 7.78 -5.91
CA GLU A 88 17.03 9.06 -5.18
C GLU A 88 15.64 9.55 -4.77
N ARG A 89 14.66 9.42 -5.67
CA ARG A 89 13.26 9.73 -5.37
C ARG A 89 12.69 8.82 -4.26
N CYS A 90 12.91 7.52 -4.32
CA CYS A 90 12.47 6.60 -3.27
C CYS A 90 13.17 6.86 -1.94
N ALA A 91 14.45 7.25 -1.94
CA ALA A 91 15.14 7.68 -0.72
C ALA A 91 14.48 8.93 -0.13
N ALA A 92 14.10 9.91 -0.96
CA ALA A 92 13.36 11.09 -0.50
C ALA A 92 11.96 10.72 0.07
N TYR A 93 11.31 9.69 -0.45
CA TYR A 93 10.09 9.14 0.16
C TYR A 93 10.36 8.55 1.55
N LEU A 94 11.44 7.82 1.76
CA LEU A 94 11.81 7.30 3.08
C LEU A 94 12.09 8.43 4.07
N ASP A 95 12.76 9.50 3.62
CA ASP A 95 12.97 10.69 4.44
C ASP A 95 11.62 11.37 4.80
N LEU A 96 10.66 11.40 3.89
CA LEU A 96 9.31 11.91 4.15
C LEU A 96 8.53 11.02 5.12
N VAL A 97 8.61 9.69 5.01
CA VAL A 97 8.04 8.76 5.99
C VAL A 97 8.59 9.04 7.39
N TYR A 98 9.91 9.21 7.48
CA TYR A 98 10.58 9.54 8.74
C TYR A 98 10.12 10.91 9.29
N GLU A 99 10.03 11.93 8.43
CA GLU A 99 9.52 13.25 8.80
C GLU A 99 8.09 13.19 9.34
N PHE A 100 7.25 12.33 8.77
CA PHE A 100 5.86 12.13 9.19
C PHE A 100 5.72 11.19 10.40
N SER A 101 6.83 10.67 10.94
CA SER A 101 6.82 9.63 11.98
C SER A 101 6.04 8.38 11.58
N GLY A 102 6.02 8.07 10.29
CA GLY A 102 5.41 6.88 9.72
C GLY A 102 6.20 5.61 10.01
N ARG A 103 5.67 4.46 9.61
CA ARG A 103 6.28 3.14 9.86
C ARG A 103 6.94 2.55 8.61
N ASN A 104 6.33 2.73 7.45
CA ASN A 104 6.81 2.14 6.21
C ASN A 104 6.57 3.00 4.96
N LEU A 105 7.41 2.80 3.97
CA LEU A 105 7.16 3.18 2.60
C LEU A 105 6.37 2.06 1.92
N LEU A 106 5.18 2.35 1.42
CA LEU A 106 4.50 1.49 0.46
C LEU A 106 5.15 1.69 -0.90
N LEU A 107 5.61 0.63 -1.54
CA LEU A 107 6.36 0.72 -2.79
C LEU A 107 5.76 -0.18 -3.87
N VAL A 108 5.16 0.44 -4.86
CA VAL A 108 4.81 -0.18 -6.15
C VAL A 108 6.06 -0.25 -7.00
N LEU A 109 6.48 -1.46 -7.31
CA LEU A 109 7.73 -1.75 -8.00
C LEU A 109 7.48 -2.15 -9.45
N GLY A 110 7.62 -1.20 -10.34
CA GLY A 110 7.67 -1.51 -11.77
C GLY A 110 6.36 -2.04 -12.34
N GLU A 111 5.29 -1.29 -12.13
CA GLU A 111 4.06 -1.53 -12.86
C GLU A 111 4.32 -1.48 -14.37
N TYR A 112 3.92 -2.52 -15.07
CA TYR A 112 4.13 -2.65 -16.49
C TYR A 112 2.92 -2.08 -17.23
N ILE A 113 3.05 -0.83 -17.67
CA ILE A 113 2.03 -0.14 -18.48
C ILE A 113 2.02 -0.55 -19.96
N TRP A 114 3.03 -1.31 -20.39
CA TRP A 114 3.12 -1.82 -21.75
C TRP A 114 2.37 -3.14 -21.89
N ASN A 115 1.80 -3.39 -23.05
CA ASN A 115 1.15 -4.66 -23.36
C ASN A 115 2.14 -5.75 -23.84
N ARG A 116 3.43 -5.46 -23.84
CA ARG A 116 4.52 -6.38 -24.20
C ARG A 116 5.73 -6.11 -23.34
N GLU A 117 6.46 -7.17 -23.04
CA GLU A 117 7.78 -7.04 -22.40
C GLU A 117 8.77 -6.37 -23.37
N VAL A 118 9.44 -5.32 -22.89
CA VAL A 118 10.49 -4.59 -23.62
C VAL A 118 11.85 -4.87 -22.99
N ILE A 119 11.91 -4.93 -21.67
CA ILE A 119 13.10 -5.27 -20.90
C ILE A 119 13.02 -6.75 -20.55
N PRO A 120 14.09 -7.55 -20.76
CA PRO A 120 14.07 -8.96 -20.37
C PRO A 120 13.70 -9.15 -18.88
N PRO A 121 12.79 -10.05 -18.53
CA PRO A 121 12.32 -10.22 -17.15
C PRO A 121 13.46 -10.47 -16.14
N ALA A 122 14.48 -11.22 -16.52
CA ALA A 122 15.63 -11.47 -15.67
C ALA A 122 16.43 -10.20 -15.37
N GLU A 123 16.54 -9.28 -16.32
CA GLU A 123 17.20 -8.00 -16.12
C GLU A 123 16.40 -7.07 -15.25
N GLN A 124 15.08 -6.99 -15.46
CA GLN A 124 14.18 -6.25 -14.57
C GLN A 124 14.30 -6.73 -13.12
N TRP A 125 14.27 -8.06 -12.94
CA TRP A 125 14.41 -8.69 -11.62
C TRP A 125 15.72 -8.33 -10.94
N ARG A 126 16.83 -8.45 -11.67
CA ARG A 126 18.15 -8.11 -11.16
C ARG A 126 18.24 -6.65 -10.72
N CYS A 127 17.74 -5.73 -11.56
CA CYS A 127 17.73 -4.29 -11.26
C CYS A 127 16.85 -4.00 -10.03
N ALA A 128 15.67 -4.58 -9.96
CA ALA A 128 14.75 -4.41 -8.84
C ALA A 128 15.33 -4.90 -7.52
N VAL A 129 15.94 -6.10 -7.50
CA VAL A 129 16.59 -6.68 -6.32
C VAL A 129 17.73 -5.77 -5.83
N GLU A 130 18.60 -5.30 -6.74
CA GLU A 130 19.67 -4.38 -6.39
C GLU A 130 19.15 -3.07 -5.80
N CYS A 131 18.14 -2.47 -6.44
CA CYS A 131 17.51 -1.24 -5.97
C CYS A 131 16.86 -1.42 -4.60
N CYS A 132 16.08 -2.50 -4.41
CA CYS A 132 15.41 -2.76 -3.14
C CYS A 132 16.37 -3.04 -1.99
N ARG A 133 17.53 -3.66 -2.23
CA ARG A 133 18.58 -3.80 -1.20
C ARG A 133 19.07 -2.44 -0.72
N ARG A 134 19.44 -1.55 -1.65
CA ARG A 134 19.92 -0.20 -1.32
C ARG A 134 18.87 0.64 -0.59
N LEU A 135 17.61 0.54 -1.01
CA LEU A 135 16.50 1.20 -0.31
C LEU A 135 16.26 0.57 1.08
N GLY A 136 16.43 -0.74 1.19
CA GLY A 136 16.36 -1.47 2.46
C GLY A 136 17.41 -0.99 3.45
N ASP A 137 18.68 -0.80 3.00
CA ASP A 137 19.73 -0.21 3.82
C ASP A 137 19.32 1.16 4.35
N ARG A 138 18.79 2.04 3.46
CA ARG A 138 18.32 3.38 3.87
C ARG A 138 17.14 3.31 4.83
N ALA A 139 16.17 2.44 4.59
CA ALA A 139 15.04 2.25 5.49
C ALA A 139 15.50 1.80 6.89
N ALA A 140 16.44 0.86 6.95
CA ALA A 140 17.01 0.38 8.22
C ALA A 140 17.74 1.48 9.00
N GLU A 141 18.52 2.35 8.32
CA GLU A 141 19.16 3.51 8.94
C GLU A 141 18.17 4.45 9.62
N LEU A 142 16.98 4.59 9.04
CA LEU A 142 15.90 5.43 9.56
C LEU A 142 14.98 4.71 10.56
N GLY A 143 15.21 3.41 10.80
CA GLY A 143 14.32 2.58 11.62
C GLY A 143 12.97 2.30 10.96
N LEU A 144 12.90 2.38 9.63
CA LEU A 144 11.70 2.19 8.80
C LEU A 144 11.70 0.83 8.10
N GLN A 145 10.58 0.51 7.47
CA GLN A 145 10.42 -0.65 6.60
C GLN A 145 9.88 -0.22 5.22
N ILE A 146 9.98 -1.12 4.25
CA ILE A 146 9.38 -1.00 2.92
C ILE A 146 8.35 -2.10 2.80
N ALA A 147 7.12 -1.76 2.45
CA ALA A 147 6.05 -2.68 2.13
C ALA A 147 5.88 -2.73 0.60
N LEU A 148 6.34 -3.81 -0.04
CA LEU A 148 6.23 -4.00 -1.48
C LEU A 148 4.82 -4.37 -1.86
N GLU A 149 4.26 -3.68 -2.84
CA GLU A 149 2.95 -3.95 -3.40
C GLU A 149 2.97 -5.11 -4.40
N LEU A 150 1.94 -5.96 -4.34
CA LEU A 150 1.64 -6.93 -5.39
C LEU A 150 0.67 -6.28 -6.37
N GLU A 151 1.06 -6.18 -7.63
CA GLU A 151 0.26 -5.59 -8.69
C GLU A 151 -0.35 -6.68 -9.60
N PRO A 152 -1.68 -6.67 -9.87
CA PRO A 152 -2.37 -7.79 -10.52
C PRO A 152 -2.17 -7.86 -12.04
N PHE A 153 -1.31 -7.03 -12.61
CA PHE A 153 -1.11 -6.98 -14.05
C PHE A 153 -0.22 -8.12 -14.55
N PRO A 154 -0.54 -8.72 -15.70
CA PRO A 154 0.18 -9.90 -16.21
C PRO A 154 1.70 -9.70 -16.36
N LEU A 155 2.14 -8.47 -16.68
CA LEU A 155 3.54 -8.13 -16.86
C LEU A 155 4.20 -7.51 -15.63
N SER A 156 3.46 -7.30 -14.54
CA SER A 156 4.03 -6.80 -13.30
C SER A 156 5.06 -7.77 -12.74
N LEU A 157 6.14 -7.22 -12.21
CA LEU A 157 7.24 -8.00 -11.65
C LEU A 157 6.79 -8.85 -10.46
N LEU A 158 5.92 -8.29 -9.60
CA LEU A 158 5.38 -8.92 -8.40
C LEU A 158 3.86 -9.13 -8.55
N ASN A 159 3.44 -10.01 -9.44
CA ASN A 159 2.02 -10.18 -9.79
C ASN A 159 1.34 -11.39 -9.12
N ASN A 160 2.01 -12.09 -8.22
CA ASN A 160 1.45 -13.17 -7.41
C ASN A 160 2.32 -13.45 -6.18
N VAL A 161 1.81 -14.27 -5.26
CA VAL A 161 2.51 -14.61 -4.01
C VAL A 161 3.82 -15.36 -4.24
N ASP A 162 3.90 -16.23 -5.25
CA ASP A 162 5.14 -16.94 -5.58
C ASP A 162 6.27 -15.98 -5.93
N ARG A 163 5.97 -15.00 -6.78
CA ARG A 163 6.94 -13.98 -7.17
C ARG A 163 7.31 -13.08 -6.01
N MET A 164 6.35 -12.67 -5.18
CA MET A 164 6.61 -11.89 -3.98
C MET A 164 7.54 -12.62 -3.02
N VAL A 165 7.26 -13.88 -2.69
CA VAL A 165 8.11 -14.69 -1.79
C VAL A 165 9.52 -14.83 -2.35
N ARG A 166 9.64 -15.22 -3.62
CA ARG A 166 10.94 -15.33 -4.28
C ARG A 166 11.70 -14.01 -4.29
N PHE A 167 11.02 -12.90 -4.56
CA PHE A 167 11.64 -11.59 -4.59
C PHE A 167 12.19 -11.19 -3.22
N LEU A 168 11.40 -11.41 -2.16
CA LEU A 168 11.85 -11.15 -0.79
C LEU A 168 13.04 -12.04 -0.39
N ASP A 169 13.08 -13.29 -0.86
CA ASP A 169 14.22 -14.19 -0.65
C ASP A 169 15.46 -13.70 -1.41
N ASP A 170 15.30 -13.26 -2.65
CA ASP A 170 16.40 -12.74 -3.47
C ASP A 170 16.91 -11.37 -2.97
N VAL A 171 16.03 -10.50 -2.49
CA VAL A 171 16.42 -9.23 -1.83
C VAL A 171 17.15 -9.51 -0.52
N ALA A 172 16.65 -10.47 0.26
CA ALA A 172 17.25 -10.92 1.53
C ALA A 172 17.57 -9.77 2.52
N HIS A 173 16.67 -8.77 2.61
CA HIS A 173 16.86 -7.61 3.48
C HIS A 173 15.73 -7.49 4.52
N PRO A 174 16.03 -7.36 5.84
CA PRO A 174 15.03 -7.40 6.90
C PRO A 174 14.03 -6.21 6.87
N ALA A 175 14.44 -5.07 6.32
CA ALA A 175 13.56 -3.92 6.20
C ALA A 175 12.64 -3.97 4.96
N VAL A 176 12.83 -4.95 4.05
CA VAL A 176 12.00 -5.11 2.85
C VAL A 176 10.98 -6.22 3.10
N ARG A 177 9.71 -5.87 3.04
CA ARG A 177 8.56 -6.69 3.41
C ARG A 177 7.48 -6.61 2.35
N ALA A 178 6.40 -7.37 2.50
CA ALA A 178 5.24 -7.34 1.61
C ALA A 178 4.11 -6.46 2.18
N ASN A 179 3.41 -5.77 1.27
CA ASN A 179 2.03 -5.38 1.43
C ASN A 179 1.12 -6.50 0.90
N ILE A 180 -0.07 -6.62 1.46
CA ILE A 180 -1.14 -7.51 0.96
C ILE A 180 -2.27 -6.60 0.49
N ASP A 181 -2.56 -6.58 -0.81
CA ASP A 181 -3.77 -5.95 -1.31
C ASP A 181 -4.80 -7.01 -1.70
N VAL A 182 -5.97 -6.97 -1.05
CA VAL A 182 -7.00 -8.01 -1.19
C VAL A 182 -7.65 -7.98 -2.56
N SER A 183 -7.87 -6.80 -3.14
CA SER A 183 -8.44 -6.66 -4.49
C SER A 183 -7.47 -7.15 -5.56
N HIS A 184 -6.18 -6.84 -5.40
CA HIS A 184 -5.13 -7.30 -6.31
C HIS A 184 -4.98 -8.82 -6.28
N LEU A 185 -5.07 -9.44 -5.10
CA LEU A 185 -5.07 -10.90 -4.98
C LEU A 185 -6.26 -11.52 -5.72
N CYS A 186 -7.45 -10.94 -5.58
CA CYS A 186 -8.65 -11.38 -6.30
C CYS A 186 -8.46 -11.28 -7.82
N LEU A 187 -7.98 -10.14 -8.32
CA LEU A 187 -7.71 -9.92 -9.74
C LEU A 187 -6.63 -10.86 -10.29
N ALA A 188 -5.58 -11.10 -9.51
CA ALA A 188 -4.51 -12.05 -9.84
C ALA A 188 -4.93 -13.52 -9.68
N LYS A 189 -6.16 -13.79 -9.21
CA LYS A 189 -6.71 -15.12 -8.94
C LYS A 189 -5.84 -15.94 -7.99
N VAL A 190 -5.27 -15.28 -6.99
CA VAL A 190 -4.47 -15.90 -5.94
C VAL A 190 -5.41 -16.53 -4.92
N ALA A 191 -5.20 -17.80 -4.60
CA ALA A 191 -5.98 -18.49 -3.57
C ALA A 191 -5.61 -17.94 -2.17
N PRO A 192 -6.60 -17.68 -1.28
CA PRO A 192 -6.34 -17.12 0.04
C PRO A 192 -5.27 -17.87 0.86
N GLU A 193 -5.22 -19.20 0.74
CA GLU A 193 -4.27 -20.07 1.46
C GLU A 193 -2.80 -19.78 1.10
N GLU A 194 -2.54 -19.21 -0.07
CA GLU A 194 -1.18 -18.84 -0.48
C GLU A 194 -0.58 -17.76 0.42
N LEU A 195 -1.43 -16.92 1.04
CA LEU A 195 -1.01 -15.89 1.99
C LEU A 195 -0.21 -16.44 3.17
N ARG A 196 -0.39 -17.71 3.56
CA ARG A 196 0.39 -18.36 4.63
C ARG A 196 1.89 -18.25 4.41
N ARG A 197 2.32 -18.19 3.15
CA ARG A 197 3.73 -18.07 2.75
C ARG A 197 4.34 -16.70 3.06
N LEU A 198 3.48 -15.69 3.30
CA LEU A 198 3.89 -14.35 3.72
C LEU A 198 3.95 -14.17 5.24
N LYS A 199 3.78 -15.26 6.01
CA LYS A 199 3.88 -15.21 7.48
C LYS A 199 5.23 -14.68 7.93
N GLY A 200 5.23 -13.62 8.76
CA GLY A 200 6.42 -12.91 9.20
C GLY A 200 7.11 -12.09 8.12
N ARG A 201 6.50 -11.98 6.93
CA ARG A 201 7.02 -11.21 5.78
C ARG A 201 6.13 -10.03 5.40
N ALA A 202 4.82 -10.10 5.66
CA ALA A 202 3.88 -9.00 5.42
C ALA A 202 3.78 -8.10 6.65
N ILE A 203 3.65 -6.79 6.43
CA ILE A 203 3.61 -5.76 7.48
C ILE A 203 2.47 -4.77 7.33
N HIS A 204 1.82 -4.75 6.17
CA HIS A 204 0.75 -3.82 5.85
C HIS A 204 -0.29 -4.51 4.97
N VAL A 205 -1.51 -3.98 4.96
CA VAL A 205 -2.62 -4.54 4.18
C VAL A 205 -3.42 -3.39 3.57
N HIS A 206 -3.73 -3.51 2.27
CA HIS A 206 -4.74 -2.70 1.60
C HIS A 206 -6.01 -3.51 1.39
N ILE A 207 -7.14 -2.85 1.42
CA ILE A 207 -8.45 -3.45 1.21
C ILE A 207 -9.34 -2.55 0.38
N SER A 208 -9.77 -3.09 -0.75
CA SER A 208 -10.83 -2.58 -1.60
C SER A 208 -11.55 -3.75 -2.25
N ASP A 209 -12.64 -3.48 -2.99
CA ASP A 209 -13.32 -4.46 -3.82
C ASP A 209 -12.99 -4.20 -5.30
N CYS A 210 -13.28 -5.15 -6.17
CA CYS A 210 -13.10 -5.02 -7.61
C CYS A 210 -14.20 -5.76 -8.37
N ASP A 211 -14.31 -5.50 -9.67
CA ASP A 211 -15.27 -6.19 -10.54
C ASP A 211 -14.75 -7.55 -11.05
N GLY A 212 -13.55 -7.97 -10.62
CA GLY A 212 -12.89 -9.20 -11.03
C GLY A 212 -12.26 -9.15 -12.42
N LYS A 213 -12.21 -7.99 -13.08
CA LYS A 213 -11.71 -7.82 -14.46
C LYS A 213 -10.73 -6.67 -14.59
N VAL A 214 -11.04 -5.53 -13.99
CA VAL A 214 -10.29 -4.29 -14.11
C VAL A 214 -9.81 -3.84 -12.75
N HIS A 215 -8.58 -3.33 -12.69
CA HIS A 215 -8.09 -2.64 -11.53
C HIS A 215 -8.92 -1.37 -11.30
N GLY A 216 -9.59 -1.31 -10.17
CA GLY A 216 -10.42 -0.18 -9.81
C GLY A 216 -11.00 -0.44 -8.43
N ASP A 217 -10.77 0.50 -7.52
CA ASP A 217 -11.02 0.33 -6.10
C ASP A 217 -12.47 0.68 -5.76
N LEU A 218 -13.26 -0.33 -5.51
CA LEU A 218 -14.63 -0.20 -5.06
C LEU A 218 -14.71 -0.32 -3.53
N PRO A 219 -15.69 0.34 -2.89
CA PRO A 219 -16.04 0.04 -1.50
C PRO A 219 -16.30 -1.46 -1.32
N PRO A 220 -15.75 -2.11 -0.27
CA PRO A 220 -16.01 -3.51 0.01
C PRO A 220 -17.50 -3.86 0.05
N GLY A 221 -17.89 -4.90 -0.69
CA GLY A 221 -19.28 -5.33 -0.88
C GLY A 221 -19.94 -4.82 -2.16
N ARG A 222 -19.25 -4.00 -2.96
CA ARG A 222 -19.76 -3.55 -4.27
C ARG A 222 -19.24 -4.37 -5.46
N GLY A 223 -18.25 -5.21 -5.24
CA GLY A 223 -17.62 -6.00 -6.28
C GLY A 223 -17.81 -7.51 -6.12
N VAL A 224 -16.77 -8.27 -6.43
CA VAL A 224 -16.80 -9.73 -6.46
C VAL A 224 -15.84 -10.38 -5.45
N VAL A 225 -15.15 -9.60 -4.63
CA VAL A 225 -14.18 -10.13 -3.66
C VAL A 225 -14.91 -10.90 -2.57
N ASP A 226 -14.55 -12.18 -2.40
CA ASP A 226 -14.96 -12.99 -1.24
C ASP A 226 -13.98 -12.72 -0.08
N PHE A 227 -14.27 -11.69 0.75
CA PHE A 227 -13.38 -11.24 1.81
C PHE A 227 -13.11 -12.26 2.92
N PRO A 228 -14.10 -13.05 3.43
CA PRO A 228 -13.91 -13.91 4.58
C PRO A 228 -12.68 -14.84 4.48
N PRO A 229 -12.43 -15.57 3.39
CA PRO A 229 -11.25 -16.43 3.29
C PRO A 229 -9.93 -15.66 3.39
N TYR A 230 -9.81 -14.51 2.72
CA TYR A 230 -8.60 -13.66 2.80
C TYR A 230 -8.39 -13.11 4.21
N LEU A 231 -9.44 -12.61 4.86
CA LEU A 231 -9.35 -12.05 6.20
C LEU A 231 -8.99 -13.11 7.26
N ASN A 232 -9.46 -14.33 7.11
CA ASN A 232 -9.08 -15.45 7.98
C ASN A 232 -7.56 -15.75 7.87
N GLU A 233 -7.03 -15.76 6.65
CA GLU A 233 -5.60 -15.97 6.47
C GLU A 233 -4.78 -14.76 6.98
N ILE A 234 -5.22 -13.52 6.73
CA ILE A 234 -4.57 -12.31 7.26
C ILE A 234 -4.54 -12.34 8.79
N ALA A 235 -5.64 -12.72 9.43
CA ALA A 235 -5.68 -12.90 10.89
C ALA A 235 -4.66 -13.92 11.37
N ALA A 236 -4.49 -15.04 10.65
CA ALA A 236 -3.53 -16.09 10.98
C ALA A 236 -2.06 -15.68 10.77
N LEU A 237 -1.80 -14.65 9.95
CA LEU A 237 -0.46 -14.10 9.77
C LEU A 237 0.02 -13.34 11.01
N GLY A 238 -0.89 -12.74 11.78
CA GLY A 238 -0.56 -11.98 12.99
C GLY A 238 0.19 -10.69 12.69
N ILE A 239 -0.23 -9.96 11.66
CA ILE A 239 0.39 -8.69 11.26
C ILE A 239 0.10 -7.65 12.35
N ASP A 240 1.17 -7.05 12.89
CA ASP A 240 1.08 -5.89 13.79
C ASP A 240 1.14 -4.61 12.94
N GLY A 241 -0.01 -4.18 12.43
CA GLY A 241 -0.07 -3.06 11.51
C GLY A 241 -1.49 -2.54 11.27
N ALA A 242 -1.64 -1.89 10.13
CA ALA A 242 -2.91 -1.37 9.67
C ALA A 242 -3.45 -2.17 8.48
N ILE A 243 -4.78 -2.18 8.37
CA ILE A 243 -5.51 -2.44 7.14
C ILE A 243 -6.05 -1.10 6.66
N SER A 244 -5.57 -0.63 5.51
CA SER A 244 -5.98 0.65 4.95
C SER A 244 -6.93 0.45 3.77
N VAL A 245 -8.06 1.14 3.83
CA VAL A 245 -9.00 1.22 2.70
C VAL A 245 -8.33 2.01 1.59
N GLU A 246 -8.33 1.44 0.40
CA GLU A 246 -7.88 2.08 -0.83
C GLU A 246 -9.05 2.34 -1.76
N LEU A 247 -9.24 3.58 -2.19
CA LEU A 247 -10.27 3.99 -3.13
C LEU A 247 -9.68 5.02 -4.09
N GLU A 248 -9.13 4.54 -5.18
CA GLU A 248 -8.49 5.38 -6.18
C GLU A 248 -9.35 5.51 -7.44
N TYR A 249 -9.15 6.60 -8.18
CA TYR A 249 -9.76 6.85 -9.48
C TYR A 249 -11.28 6.63 -9.53
N SER A 250 -11.98 7.03 -8.44
CA SER A 250 -13.45 6.91 -8.39
C SER A 250 -14.11 7.46 -9.66
N PRO A 251 -14.97 6.70 -10.33
CA PRO A 251 -15.69 7.17 -11.51
C PRO A 251 -16.73 8.26 -11.18
N VAL A 252 -16.99 8.51 -9.90
CA VAL A 252 -17.95 9.49 -9.38
C VAL A 252 -17.30 10.30 -8.25
N PRO A 253 -16.30 11.17 -8.57
CA PRO A 253 -15.54 11.92 -7.56
C PRO A 253 -16.41 12.76 -6.62
N GLU A 254 -17.55 13.25 -7.08
CA GLU A 254 -18.51 14.00 -6.27
C GLU A 254 -19.15 13.16 -5.16
N ALA A 255 -19.25 11.85 -5.34
CA ALA A 255 -19.80 10.91 -4.36
C ALA A 255 -18.74 10.29 -3.43
N ILE A 256 -17.46 10.71 -3.51
CA ILE A 256 -16.36 10.08 -2.79
C ILE A 256 -16.59 10.02 -1.28
N GLU A 257 -17.20 11.03 -0.68
CA GLU A 257 -17.50 11.04 0.75
C GLU A 257 -18.43 9.88 1.14
N ALA A 258 -19.46 9.64 0.34
CA ALA A 258 -20.38 8.53 0.57
C ALA A 258 -19.69 7.17 0.37
N TRP A 259 -18.80 7.08 -0.64
CA TRP A 259 -18.02 5.87 -0.89
C TRP A 259 -17.05 5.53 0.24
N VAL A 260 -16.31 6.51 0.74
CA VAL A 260 -15.38 6.30 1.87
C VAL A 260 -16.16 5.93 3.14
N ALA A 261 -17.31 6.59 3.41
CA ALA A 261 -18.14 6.27 4.55
C ALA A 261 -18.74 4.84 4.46
N GLU A 262 -19.09 4.39 3.26
CA GLU A 262 -19.54 3.02 3.00
C GLU A 262 -18.40 2.02 3.20
N ALA A 263 -17.24 2.29 2.60
CA ALA A 263 -16.05 1.45 2.73
C ALA A 263 -15.63 1.30 4.19
N TYR A 264 -15.63 2.39 4.95
CA TYR A 264 -15.38 2.34 6.40
C TYR A 264 -16.32 1.36 7.11
N ARG A 265 -17.63 1.54 6.93
CA ARG A 265 -18.64 0.69 7.63
C ARG A 265 -18.51 -0.78 7.23
N ALA A 266 -18.34 -1.05 5.93
CA ALA A 266 -18.20 -2.42 5.44
C ALA A 266 -16.92 -3.07 5.98
N THR A 267 -15.80 -2.36 5.92
CA THR A 267 -14.52 -2.88 6.40
C THR A 267 -14.50 -3.06 7.91
N ASP A 268 -14.98 -2.08 8.70
CA ASP A 268 -15.05 -2.21 10.15
C ASP A 268 -15.88 -3.45 10.56
N HIS A 269 -17.01 -3.65 9.90
CA HIS A 269 -17.87 -4.83 10.14
C HIS A 269 -17.13 -6.14 9.83
N LEU A 270 -16.49 -6.23 8.64
CA LEU A 270 -15.71 -7.40 8.24
C LEU A 270 -14.59 -7.70 9.23
N LEU A 271 -13.81 -6.67 9.62
CA LEU A 271 -12.67 -6.86 10.53
C LEU A 271 -13.13 -7.33 11.92
N ARG A 272 -14.23 -6.82 12.44
CA ARG A 272 -14.81 -7.28 13.72
C ARG A 272 -15.28 -8.73 13.63
N GLN A 273 -15.96 -9.11 12.56
CA GLN A 273 -16.43 -10.48 12.35
C GLN A 273 -15.27 -11.51 12.31
N HIS A 274 -14.08 -11.10 11.82
CA HIS A 274 -12.92 -11.97 11.71
C HIS A 274 -11.90 -11.80 12.83
N GLY A 275 -12.24 -11.04 13.89
CA GLY A 275 -11.37 -10.85 15.06
C GLY A 275 -10.09 -10.04 14.78
N LEU A 276 -10.10 -9.27 13.70
CA LEU A 276 -9.01 -8.37 13.31
C LEU A 276 -9.15 -6.97 13.95
N ARG A 277 -10.33 -6.64 14.48
CA ARG A 277 -10.63 -5.38 15.16
C ARG A 277 -11.50 -5.63 16.40
N GLY A 278 -11.21 -4.92 17.48
CA GLY A 278 -11.95 -5.00 18.75
C GLY A 278 -13.26 -4.21 18.78
#